data_87978ca7e1f2f85f1f7ff01491e47edf
#
_entry.id   87978ca7e1f2f85f1f7ff01491e47edf
#
_cell.length_a   1.000
_cell.length_b   1.000
_cell.length_c   1.000
_cell.angle_alpha   90.00
_cell.angle_beta   90.00
_cell.angle_gamma   90.00
#
_symmetry.space_group_name_H-M   'P 1'
#
loop_
_entity.id
_entity.type
_entity.pdbx_description
1 polymer ?
#
loop_
_entity_poly.entity_id
_entity_poly.type
_entity_poly.pdbx_seq_one_letter_code
_entity_poly.pdbx_strand_id
1 'polypeptide(L)'
;LRVNPRYRSMLRSGSSADDETRRYLKDKIRQAETFMRNVDRRRDTVSRIAGIILEVQRDFFEDGRGDLRPLRLEDVASEIGVHLSTVSRGVTGKYMATPYGLFELKHFFSGGYRTSTGMDVAATTVKQRIKALLVAEDPTKPMSDQRLADALSEEGVDVARRTVAKYREELGIEPSWARKRR
;
A
#
# COMPACT_ATOMS: atom_id res chain seq x y z
N LEU A 1 -11.69 -4.71 23.48
CA LEU A 1 -11.47 -5.94 24.26
C LEU A 1 -11.14 -5.58 25.70
N ARG A 2 -11.60 -6.36 26.68
CA ARG A 2 -11.23 -6.20 28.07
C ARG A 2 -11.30 -7.54 28.80
N VAL A 3 -10.44 -7.72 29.81
CA VAL A 3 -10.53 -8.87 30.72
C VAL A 3 -11.73 -8.66 31.66
N ASN A 4 -12.57 -9.70 31.82
CA ASN A 4 -13.73 -9.63 32.70
C ASN A 4 -13.27 -9.33 34.15
N PRO A 5 -13.80 -8.26 34.78
CA PRO A 5 -13.42 -7.85 36.14
C PRO A 5 -13.57 -8.95 37.19
N ARG A 6 -14.54 -9.87 37.01
CA ARG A 6 -14.77 -11.01 37.91
C ARG A 6 -13.53 -11.89 38.09
N TYR A 7 -12.79 -12.17 37.00
CA TYR A 7 -11.55 -12.97 37.12
C TYR A 7 -10.44 -12.22 37.85
N ARG A 8 -10.38 -10.88 37.70
CA ARG A 8 -9.44 -10.06 38.47
C ARG A 8 -9.80 -10.02 39.96
N SER A 9 -11.11 -9.95 40.30
CA SER A 9 -11.57 -9.96 41.69
C SER A 9 -11.31 -11.30 42.37
N MET A 10 -11.47 -12.44 41.66
CA MET A 10 -11.15 -13.77 42.19
C MET A 10 -9.67 -13.90 42.60
N LEU A 11 -8.75 -13.25 41.90
CA LEU A 11 -7.34 -13.21 42.32
C LEU A 11 -7.07 -12.34 43.53
N ARG A 12 -7.89 -11.28 43.77
CA ARG A 12 -7.72 -10.33 44.90
C ARG A 12 -8.34 -10.83 46.17
N SER A 13 -9.50 -11.49 46.10
CA SER A 13 -10.33 -11.81 47.25
C SER A 13 -9.77 -12.93 48.14
N GLY A 14 -8.60 -13.49 47.87
CA GLY A 14 -7.99 -14.50 48.74
C GLY A 14 -8.86 -15.74 48.98
N SER A 15 -10.01 -15.82 48.34
CA SER A 15 -10.96 -16.91 48.44
C SER A 15 -10.26 -18.25 48.16
N SER A 16 -10.58 -19.31 48.90
CA SER A 16 -10.04 -20.67 49.05
C SER A 16 -9.81 -21.43 47.72
N ALA A 17 -9.42 -20.75 46.66
CA ALA A 17 -8.98 -21.36 45.43
C ALA A 17 -7.58 -21.98 45.70
N ASP A 18 -7.44 -23.22 45.40
CA ASP A 18 -6.18 -23.97 45.36
C ASP A 18 -5.09 -23.16 44.65
N ASP A 19 -3.85 -23.25 45.12
CA ASP A 19 -2.70 -22.53 44.55
C ASP A 19 -2.53 -22.79 43.04
N GLU A 20 -2.90 -23.97 42.57
CA GLU A 20 -2.93 -24.32 41.17
C GLU A 20 -3.94 -23.48 40.35
N THR A 21 -5.16 -23.36 40.89
CA THR A 21 -6.22 -22.51 40.27
C THR A 21 -5.80 -21.04 40.20
N ARG A 22 -5.14 -20.53 41.25
CA ARG A 22 -4.63 -19.13 41.25
C ARG A 22 -3.54 -18.93 40.20
N ARG A 23 -2.59 -19.87 40.08
CA ARG A 23 -1.54 -19.81 39.04
C ARG A 23 -2.15 -19.84 37.66
N TYR A 24 -3.08 -20.75 37.40
CA TYR A 24 -3.79 -20.86 36.11
C TYR A 24 -4.51 -19.55 35.74
N LEU A 25 -5.29 -18.96 36.65
CA LEU A 25 -6.00 -17.71 36.40
C LEU A 25 -5.05 -16.54 36.13
N LYS A 26 -3.95 -16.45 36.88
CA LYS A 26 -2.90 -15.43 36.68
C LYS A 26 -2.28 -15.53 35.30
N ASP A 27 -1.94 -16.74 34.87
CA ASP A 27 -1.36 -16.96 33.54
C ASP A 27 -2.35 -16.65 32.41
N LYS A 28 -3.62 -17.02 32.57
CA LYS A 28 -4.67 -16.70 31.57
C LYS A 28 -4.93 -15.21 31.45
N ILE A 29 -4.96 -14.49 32.56
CA ILE A 29 -5.10 -13.03 32.55
C ILE A 29 -3.89 -12.39 31.87
N ARG A 30 -2.66 -12.85 32.18
CA ARG A 30 -1.44 -12.34 31.55
C ARG A 30 -1.42 -12.59 30.02
N GLN A 31 -1.86 -13.78 29.59
CA GLN A 31 -2.00 -14.10 28.15
C GLN A 31 -3.02 -13.16 27.49
N ALA A 32 -4.19 -12.97 28.10
CA ALA A 32 -5.22 -12.07 27.59
C ALA A 32 -4.74 -10.62 27.49
N GLU A 33 -4.04 -10.11 28.51
CA GLU A 33 -3.47 -8.77 28.49
C GLU A 33 -2.40 -8.61 27.42
N THR A 34 -1.57 -9.63 27.21
CA THR A 34 -0.57 -9.63 26.15
C THR A 34 -1.23 -9.63 24.78
N PHE A 35 -2.27 -10.45 24.59
CA PHE A 35 -3.06 -10.45 23.35
C PHE A 35 -3.70 -9.08 23.07
N MET A 36 -4.33 -8.46 24.09
CA MET A 36 -4.92 -7.13 23.95
C MET A 36 -3.88 -6.08 23.53
N ARG A 37 -2.72 -6.05 24.22
CA ARG A 37 -1.62 -5.15 23.84
C ARG A 37 -1.15 -5.36 22.40
N ASN A 38 -1.10 -6.60 21.92
CA ASN A 38 -0.70 -6.89 20.55
C ASN A 38 -1.75 -6.40 19.53
N VAL A 39 -3.04 -6.51 19.85
CA VAL A 39 -4.12 -5.97 19.02
C VAL A 39 -4.04 -4.44 18.96
N ASP A 40 -3.83 -3.79 20.10
CA ASP A 40 -3.71 -2.33 20.17
C ASP A 40 -2.49 -1.82 19.39
N ARG A 41 -1.33 -2.46 19.55
CA ARG A 41 -0.11 -2.15 18.77
C ARG A 41 -0.33 -2.30 17.26
N ARG A 42 -1.03 -3.37 16.86
CA ARG A 42 -1.35 -3.59 15.45
C ARG A 42 -2.25 -2.50 14.90
N ARG A 43 -3.28 -2.10 15.67
CA ARG A 43 -4.19 -1.02 15.31
C ARG A 43 -3.43 0.31 15.16
N ASP A 44 -2.59 0.63 16.14
CA ASP A 44 -1.77 1.84 16.13
C ASP A 44 -0.85 1.89 14.91
N THR A 45 -0.13 0.80 14.62
CA THR A 45 0.74 0.70 13.45
C THR A 45 -0.02 0.95 12.15
N VAL A 46 -1.18 0.31 11.95
CA VAL A 46 -1.99 0.51 10.73
C VAL A 46 -2.51 1.94 10.65
N SER A 47 -2.94 2.54 11.76
CA SER A 47 -3.39 3.93 11.79
C SER A 47 -2.26 4.91 11.42
N ARG A 48 -1.04 4.69 11.91
CA ARG A 48 0.13 5.52 11.58
C ARG A 48 0.50 5.39 10.09
N ILE A 49 0.50 4.17 9.54
CA ILE A 49 0.71 3.94 8.11
C ILE A 49 -0.34 4.69 7.28
N ALA A 50 -1.62 4.60 7.64
CA ALA A 50 -2.70 5.30 6.96
C ALA A 50 -2.53 6.83 7.04
N GLY A 51 -2.06 7.36 8.17
CA GLY A 51 -1.76 8.78 8.34
C GLY A 51 -0.71 9.28 7.35
N ILE A 52 0.42 8.55 7.21
CA ILE A 52 1.47 8.90 6.25
C ILE A 52 0.95 8.81 4.81
N ILE A 53 0.15 7.78 4.48
CA ILE A 53 -0.47 7.67 3.15
C ILE A 53 -1.32 8.91 2.87
N LEU A 54 -2.17 9.35 3.81
CA LEU A 54 -3.02 10.54 3.64
C LEU A 54 -2.19 11.80 3.46
N GLU A 55 -1.09 11.95 4.18
CA GLU A 55 -0.21 13.10 4.09
C GLU A 55 0.52 13.16 2.75
N VAL A 56 1.14 12.05 2.33
CA VAL A 56 1.92 11.97 1.09
C VAL A 56 1.02 12.04 -0.14
N GLN A 57 -0.14 11.38 -0.11
CA GLN A 57 -1.07 11.29 -1.24
C GLN A 57 -2.22 12.32 -1.16
N ARG A 58 -1.99 13.47 -0.52
CA ARG A 58 -3.02 14.49 -0.29
C ARG A 58 -3.77 14.86 -1.56
N ASP A 59 -3.06 15.11 -2.66
CA ASP A 59 -3.65 15.53 -3.95
C ASP A 59 -4.63 14.47 -4.50
N PHE A 60 -4.31 13.18 -4.33
CA PHE A 60 -5.21 12.09 -4.70
C PHE A 60 -6.51 12.12 -3.88
N PHE A 61 -6.43 12.42 -2.58
CA PHE A 61 -7.61 12.43 -1.70
C PHE A 61 -8.45 13.70 -1.84
N GLU A 62 -7.87 14.81 -2.28
CA GLU A 62 -8.57 16.07 -2.51
C GLU A 62 -9.30 16.06 -3.86
N ASP A 63 -8.64 15.67 -4.94
CA ASP A 63 -9.15 15.79 -6.31
C ASP A 63 -9.65 14.47 -6.91
N GLY A 64 -9.30 13.32 -6.34
CA GLY A 64 -9.68 11.99 -6.81
C GLY A 64 -9.07 11.56 -8.14
N ARG A 65 -8.32 12.45 -8.79
CA ARG A 65 -7.67 12.25 -10.09
C ARG A 65 -6.19 12.56 -10.06
N GLY A 66 -5.66 12.94 -8.90
CA GLY A 66 -4.25 13.25 -8.73
C GLY A 66 -3.37 12.03 -8.99
N ASP A 67 -2.24 12.26 -9.64
CA ASP A 67 -1.17 11.27 -9.79
C ASP A 67 -0.66 10.88 -8.40
N LEU A 68 -0.53 9.58 -8.14
CA LEU A 68 0.03 9.10 -6.89
C LEU A 68 1.50 9.53 -6.79
N ARG A 69 1.88 10.13 -5.67
CA ARG A 69 3.28 10.42 -5.34
C ARG A 69 4.01 9.11 -4.99
N PRO A 70 5.28 8.97 -5.35
CA PRO A 70 6.05 7.80 -4.95
C PRO A 70 6.12 7.68 -3.44
N LEU A 71 5.83 6.48 -2.94
CA LEU A 71 5.93 6.15 -1.52
C LEU A 71 6.45 4.72 -1.40
N ARG A 72 7.59 4.55 -0.73
CA ARG A 72 8.18 3.23 -0.51
C ARG A 72 7.84 2.72 0.87
N LEU A 73 7.77 1.39 1.01
CA LEU A 73 7.55 0.75 2.31
C LEU A 73 8.68 1.04 3.30
N GLU A 74 9.92 1.21 2.78
CA GLU A 74 11.10 1.57 3.57
C GLU A 74 10.98 2.96 4.20
N ASP A 75 10.47 3.94 3.44
CA ASP A 75 10.31 5.31 3.91
C ASP A 75 9.34 5.35 5.08
N VAL A 76 8.19 4.70 4.93
CA VAL A 76 7.20 4.58 5.99
C VAL A 76 7.73 3.80 7.19
N ALA A 77 8.48 2.71 6.97
CA ALA A 77 9.07 1.92 8.05
C ALA A 77 10.05 2.75 8.89
N SER A 78 10.88 3.56 8.23
CA SER A 78 11.82 4.47 8.87
C SER A 78 11.11 5.54 9.70
N GLU A 79 10.07 6.16 9.13
CA GLU A 79 9.33 7.25 9.76
C GLU A 79 8.56 6.79 11.01
N ILE A 80 7.90 5.62 10.95
CA ILE A 80 7.19 5.08 12.12
C ILE A 80 8.08 4.28 13.08
N GLY A 81 9.36 4.08 12.74
CA GLY A 81 10.33 3.40 13.61
C GLY A 81 10.07 1.91 13.76
N VAL A 82 9.66 1.21 12.69
CA VAL A 82 9.42 -0.23 12.69
C VAL A 82 10.18 -0.93 11.57
N HIS A 83 10.28 -2.26 11.64
CA HIS A 83 10.90 -3.03 10.58
C HIS A 83 10.02 -3.05 9.32
N LEU A 84 10.63 -3.03 8.12
CA LEU A 84 9.96 -3.08 6.82
C LEU A 84 8.89 -4.18 6.73
N SER A 85 9.18 -5.38 7.26
CA SER A 85 8.21 -6.48 7.26
C SER A 85 6.94 -6.20 8.07
N THR A 86 7.02 -5.31 9.06
CA THR A 86 5.86 -4.88 9.86
C THR A 86 4.93 -4.00 9.02
N VAL A 87 5.49 -3.07 8.24
CA VAL A 87 4.72 -2.23 7.31
C VAL A 87 4.12 -3.10 6.21
N SER A 88 4.91 -3.97 5.58
CA SER A 88 4.45 -4.87 4.51
C SER A 88 3.24 -5.71 4.96
N ARG A 89 3.31 -6.35 6.16
CA ARG A 89 2.16 -7.08 6.75
C ARG A 89 1.02 -6.15 7.17
N GLY A 90 1.36 -4.92 7.52
CA GLY A 90 0.40 -3.87 7.89
C GLY A 90 -0.51 -3.48 6.73
N VAL A 91 -0.03 -3.45 5.50
CA VAL A 91 -0.76 -2.99 4.31
C VAL A 91 -1.40 -4.11 3.49
N THR A 92 -0.81 -5.31 3.51
CA THR A 92 -1.31 -6.45 2.71
C THR A 92 -2.72 -6.86 3.14
N GLY A 93 -3.63 -6.96 2.16
CA GLY A 93 -5.02 -7.36 2.37
C GLY A 93 -5.82 -6.43 3.27
N LYS A 94 -5.44 -5.14 3.33
CA LYS A 94 -6.18 -4.11 4.06
C LYS A 94 -6.60 -2.99 3.12
N TYR A 95 -7.79 -2.48 3.36
CA TYR A 95 -8.45 -1.53 2.49
C TYR A 95 -8.77 -0.25 3.24
N MET A 96 -8.75 0.85 2.50
CA MET A 96 -9.17 2.17 2.95
C MET A 96 -10.40 2.60 2.14
N ALA A 97 -11.47 2.97 2.82
CA ALA A 97 -12.62 3.59 2.18
C ALA A 97 -12.31 5.08 1.97
N THR A 98 -12.47 5.54 0.74
CA THR A 98 -12.24 6.92 0.33
C THR A 98 -13.50 7.46 -0.36
N PRO A 99 -13.64 8.79 -0.57
CA PRO A 99 -14.72 9.34 -1.38
C PRO A 99 -14.76 8.81 -2.82
N TYR A 100 -13.63 8.30 -3.32
CA TYR A 100 -13.46 7.80 -4.69
C TYR A 100 -13.53 6.29 -4.82
N GLY A 101 -13.80 5.58 -3.72
CA GLY A 101 -13.94 4.13 -3.69
C GLY A 101 -13.11 3.44 -2.62
N LEU A 102 -13.08 2.11 -2.71
CA LEU A 102 -12.34 1.26 -1.80
C LEU A 102 -10.99 0.88 -2.42
N PHE A 103 -9.89 1.29 -1.79
CA PHE A 103 -8.53 1.00 -2.27
C PHE A 103 -7.78 0.13 -1.27
N GLU A 104 -7.02 -0.85 -1.77
CA GLU A 104 -6.08 -1.57 -0.92
C GLU A 104 -4.96 -0.61 -0.48
N LEU A 105 -4.54 -0.65 0.79
CA LEU A 105 -3.45 0.21 1.28
C LEU A 105 -2.17 0.05 0.45
N LYS A 106 -1.92 -1.15 -0.07
CA LYS A 106 -0.78 -1.44 -0.94
C LYS A 106 -0.79 -0.63 -2.25
N HIS A 107 -1.97 -0.21 -2.72
CA HIS A 107 -2.12 0.62 -3.93
C HIS A 107 -1.35 1.94 -3.86
N PHE A 108 -1.24 2.52 -2.68
CA PHE A 108 -0.57 3.79 -2.45
C PHE A 108 0.96 3.71 -2.38
N PHE A 109 1.50 2.48 -2.40
CA PHE A 109 2.93 2.23 -2.39
C PHE A 109 3.41 1.89 -3.79
N SER A 110 4.23 2.74 -4.36
CA SER A 110 4.83 2.54 -5.68
C SER A 110 6.25 3.09 -5.70
N GLY A 111 7.14 2.40 -6.42
CA GLY A 111 8.43 2.98 -6.79
C GLY A 111 8.21 4.15 -7.75
N GLY A 112 8.97 5.21 -7.61
CA GLY A 112 8.90 6.38 -8.48
C GLY A 112 9.89 6.31 -9.65
N TYR A 113 9.55 7.04 -10.72
CA TYR A 113 10.45 7.40 -11.80
C TYR A 113 10.69 8.90 -11.75
N ARG A 114 11.95 9.31 -11.97
CA ARG A 114 12.27 10.73 -12.05
C ARG A 114 11.67 11.34 -13.30
N THR A 115 11.07 12.51 -13.13
CA THR A 115 10.70 13.35 -14.26
C THR A 115 11.85 14.28 -14.61
N SER A 116 11.85 14.84 -15.82
CA SER A 116 12.79 15.90 -16.25
C SER A 116 12.69 17.15 -15.38
N THR A 117 11.55 17.36 -14.71
CA THR A 117 11.31 18.46 -13.75
C THR A 117 11.77 18.12 -12.32
N GLY A 118 12.34 16.94 -12.07
CA GLY A 118 12.82 16.51 -10.75
C GLY A 118 11.73 15.99 -9.80
N MET A 119 10.47 15.95 -10.25
CA MET A 119 9.38 15.33 -9.49
C MET A 119 9.34 13.82 -9.77
N ASP A 120 9.11 13.02 -8.74
CA ASP A 120 8.97 11.58 -8.89
C ASP A 120 7.52 11.21 -9.24
N VAL A 121 7.32 10.36 -10.27
CA VAL A 121 6.00 9.85 -10.70
C VAL A 121 5.87 8.38 -10.34
N ALA A 122 4.72 8.01 -9.80
CA ALA A 122 4.44 6.63 -9.39
C ALA A 122 4.34 5.69 -10.60
N ALA A 123 4.76 4.44 -10.42
CA ALA A 123 4.68 3.41 -11.47
C ALA A 123 3.23 3.15 -11.95
N THR A 124 2.25 3.34 -11.08
CA THR A 124 0.81 3.25 -11.41
C THR A 124 0.39 4.32 -12.38
N THR A 125 0.84 5.55 -12.21
CA THR A 125 0.60 6.69 -13.11
C THR A 125 1.22 6.43 -14.48
N VAL A 126 2.47 5.92 -14.53
CA VAL A 126 3.12 5.56 -15.79
C VAL A 126 2.31 4.51 -16.56
N LYS A 127 1.81 3.48 -15.87
CA LYS A 127 0.94 2.45 -16.48
C LYS A 127 -0.37 3.04 -17.02
N GLN A 128 -0.99 3.96 -16.29
CA GLN A 128 -2.21 4.63 -16.76
C GLN A 128 -1.95 5.46 -18.01
N ARG A 129 -0.84 6.19 -18.08
CA ARG A 129 -0.44 6.96 -19.26
C ARG A 129 -0.15 6.08 -20.47
N ILE A 130 0.59 4.96 -20.26
CA ILE A 130 0.80 3.95 -21.33
C ILE A 130 -0.55 3.45 -21.85
N LYS A 131 -1.49 3.12 -20.95
CA LYS A 131 -2.84 2.66 -21.34
C LYS A 131 -3.60 3.73 -22.15
N ALA A 132 -3.55 4.98 -21.73
CA ALA A 132 -4.21 6.09 -22.42
C ALA A 132 -3.63 6.29 -23.83
N LEU A 133 -2.29 6.28 -23.99
CA LEU A 133 -1.62 6.38 -25.28
C LEU A 133 -2.01 5.23 -26.23
N LEU A 134 -2.10 4.01 -25.69
CA LEU A 134 -2.48 2.83 -26.48
C LEU A 134 -3.95 2.80 -26.88
N VAL A 135 -4.85 3.38 -26.07
CA VAL A 135 -6.28 3.54 -26.44
C VAL A 135 -6.44 4.56 -27.57
N ALA A 136 -5.60 5.59 -27.61
CA ALA A 136 -5.62 6.64 -28.63
C ALA A 136 -4.79 6.31 -29.89
N GLU A 137 -4.11 5.15 -29.94
CA GLU A 137 -3.22 4.80 -31.06
C GLU A 137 -3.97 4.46 -32.36
N ASP A 138 -3.35 4.78 -33.50
CA ASP A 138 -3.84 4.33 -34.83
C ASP A 138 -3.61 2.82 -34.98
N PRO A 139 -4.67 2.01 -35.18
CA PRO A 139 -4.54 0.57 -35.35
C PRO A 139 -3.72 0.13 -36.56
N THR A 140 -3.56 1.02 -37.57
CA THR A 140 -2.76 0.73 -38.79
C THR A 140 -1.26 0.97 -38.56
N LYS A 141 -0.92 1.82 -37.58
CA LYS A 141 0.45 2.20 -37.21
C LYS A 141 0.65 2.17 -35.69
N PRO A 142 0.53 1.01 -35.06
CA PRO A 142 0.63 0.92 -33.60
C PRO A 142 2.00 1.35 -33.08
N MET A 143 1.99 2.01 -31.92
CA MET A 143 3.19 2.56 -31.28
C MET A 143 4.10 1.43 -30.78
N SER A 144 5.39 1.49 -31.12
CA SER A 144 6.38 0.61 -30.52
C SER A 144 6.68 0.99 -29.07
N ASP A 145 7.24 0.06 -28.28
CA ASP A 145 7.65 0.34 -26.91
C ASP A 145 8.65 1.51 -26.82
N GLN A 146 9.46 1.75 -27.89
CA GLN A 146 10.33 2.91 -27.98
C GLN A 146 9.52 4.21 -28.18
N ARG A 147 8.56 4.23 -29.09
CA ARG A 147 7.70 5.40 -29.32
C ARG A 147 6.86 5.75 -28.10
N LEU A 148 6.40 4.75 -27.34
CA LEU A 148 5.72 4.98 -26.07
C LEU A 148 6.67 5.60 -25.03
N ALA A 149 7.94 5.15 -24.98
CA ALA A 149 8.94 5.76 -24.10
C ALA A 149 9.24 7.22 -24.49
N ASP A 150 9.36 7.49 -25.80
CA ASP A 150 9.61 8.83 -26.32
C ASP A 150 8.41 9.76 -26.00
N ALA A 151 7.17 9.31 -26.19
CA ALA A 151 5.97 10.06 -25.86
C ALA A 151 5.86 10.35 -24.36
N LEU A 152 6.20 9.40 -23.50
CA LEU A 152 6.26 9.61 -22.05
C LEU A 152 7.34 10.63 -21.67
N SER A 153 8.48 10.62 -22.34
CA SER A 153 9.57 11.58 -22.13
C SER A 153 9.15 12.99 -22.56
N GLU A 154 8.37 13.15 -23.64
CA GLU A 154 7.77 14.43 -24.06
C GLU A 154 6.78 14.97 -23.00
N GLU A 155 6.08 14.08 -22.29
CA GLU A 155 5.24 14.44 -21.13
C GLU A 155 6.06 14.67 -19.84
N GLY A 156 7.40 14.61 -19.92
CA GLY A 156 8.31 14.84 -18.82
C GLY A 156 8.59 13.60 -17.95
N VAL A 157 8.16 12.41 -18.36
CA VAL A 157 8.35 11.16 -17.59
C VAL A 157 9.41 10.27 -18.25
N ASP A 158 10.62 10.27 -17.73
CA ASP A 158 11.74 9.50 -18.28
C ASP A 158 11.66 8.03 -17.86
N VAL A 159 11.18 7.19 -18.78
CA VAL A 159 11.04 5.74 -18.59
C VAL A 159 11.78 4.98 -19.69
N ALA A 160 12.66 4.08 -19.29
CA ALA A 160 13.40 3.26 -20.25
C ALA A 160 12.46 2.34 -21.05
N ARG A 161 12.74 2.13 -22.36
CA ARG A 161 11.99 1.23 -23.24
C ARG A 161 11.69 -0.13 -22.61
N ARG A 162 12.68 -0.73 -21.90
CA ARG A 162 12.51 -2.05 -21.26
C ARG A 162 11.42 -2.02 -20.17
N THR A 163 11.32 -0.90 -19.44
CA THR A 163 10.30 -0.71 -18.43
C THR A 163 8.92 -0.53 -19.05
N VAL A 164 8.83 0.21 -20.16
CA VAL A 164 7.58 0.36 -20.93
C VAL A 164 7.10 -1.00 -21.43
N ALA A 165 7.97 -1.81 -22.02
CA ALA A 165 7.65 -3.17 -22.45
C ALA A 165 7.11 -4.03 -21.31
N LYS A 166 7.77 -4.02 -20.15
CA LYS A 166 7.33 -4.73 -18.94
C LYS A 166 5.94 -4.27 -18.50
N TYR A 167 5.68 -2.96 -18.46
CA TYR A 167 4.38 -2.45 -18.04
C TYR A 167 3.27 -2.75 -19.03
N ARG A 168 3.55 -2.70 -20.33
CA ARG A 168 2.61 -3.12 -21.36
C ARG A 168 2.21 -4.60 -21.17
N GLU A 169 3.19 -5.48 -20.92
CA GLU A 169 2.95 -6.91 -20.65
C GLU A 169 2.14 -7.12 -19.37
N GLU A 170 2.45 -6.41 -18.28
CA GLU A 170 1.68 -6.45 -17.02
C GLU A 170 0.24 -5.95 -17.20
N LEU A 171 -0.02 -5.10 -18.19
CA LEU A 171 -1.36 -4.65 -18.59
C LEU A 171 -2.06 -5.64 -19.54
N GLY A 172 -1.41 -6.75 -19.92
CA GLY A 172 -1.97 -7.74 -20.83
C GLY A 172 -2.09 -7.25 -22.29
N ILE A 173 -1.29 -6.23 -22.68
CA ILE A 173 -1.36 -5.62 -24.03
C ILE A 173 -0.28 -6.20 -24.90
N GLU A 174 -0.68 -6.67 -26.09
CA GLU A 174 0.21 -7.28 -27.09
C GLU A 174 1.24 -6.29 -27.67
N PRO A 175 2.41 -6.75 -28.15
CA PRO A 175 3.41 -5.90 -28.81
C PRO A 175 2.87 -5.28 -30.09
N SER A 176 3.48 -4.16 -30.55
CA SER A 176 3.01 -3.37 -31.70
C SER A 176 2.79 -4.18 -32.98
N TRP A 177 3.64 -5.16 -33.24
CA TRP A 177 3.51 -6.03 -34.43
C TRP A 177 2.27 -6.94 -34.38
N ALA A 178 1.83 -7.35 -33.17
CA ALA A 178 0.64 -8.18 -33.00
C ALA A 178 -0.66 -7.33 -32.97
N ARG A 179 -0.56 -6.05 -32.58
CA ARG A 179 -1.71 -5.11 -32.56
C ARG A 179 -2.02 -4.50 -33.92
N LYS A 180 -1.10 -4.64 -34.92
CA LYS A 180 -1.27 -4.05 -36.25
C LYS A 180 -2.48 -4.66 -36.95
N ARG A 181 -3.49 -3.86 -37.25
CA ARG A 181 -4.61 -4.24 -38.12
C ARG A 181 -4.27 -3.85 -39.55
N ARG A 182 -4.60 -4.76 -40.51
CA ARG A 182 -4.46 -4.51 -41.96
C ARG A 182 -5.62 -3.66 -42.46
#